data_77d0d91920f572e42610857d66c8d51c
#
_entry.id   77d0d91920f572e42610857d66c8d51c
#
_cell.length_a   1.000
_cell.length_b   1.000
_cell.length_c   1.000
_cell.angle_alpha   90.00
_cell.angle_beta   90.00
_cell.angle_gamma   90.00
#
_symmetry.space_group_name_H-M   'P 1'
#
loop_
_entity.id
_entity.type
_entity.pdbx_description
1 polymer ?
#
loop_
_entity_poly.entity_id
_entity_poly.type
_entity_poly.pdbx_seq_one_letter_code
_entity_poly.pdbx_strand_id
1 'polypeptide(L)'
;MKVKIGPYLTWWGPYQIADLVFGNPEKYVDEKDETWRHRAAERLGDWLADTWVADFCQWVYDKRKRQVYVHIDNYDVWNMDETLKHIIGPMLKRLKQIKHGSGFVDDEDVPEHLRSTAPGARDGCENDWDSDNNLHRRYDWLLDELIWVFTTDHEEAQHSFYDFSKVDKNKGIDTQVKQMQVDREALDQYQARMQNAYRLFGKYYQTFWD
;
A
#
# COMPACT_ATOMS: atom_id res chain seq x y z
N MET A 1 -16.68 -10.21 8.92
CA MET A 1 -15.31 -10.76 8.82
C MET A 1 -14.47 -10.35 10.02
N LYS A 2 -13.60 -11.23 10.50
CA LYS A 2 -12.56 -10.90 11.50
C LYS A 2 -11.21 -11.29 10.95
N VAL A 3 -10.32 -10.31 10.80
CA VAL A 3 -8.96 -10.53 10.31
C VAL A 3 -7.99 -10.08 11.39
N LYS A 4 -7.14 -10.99 11.85
CA LYS A 4 -6.07 -10.71 12.80
C LYS A 4 -4.77 -11.28 12.22
N ILE A 5 -3.88 -10.39 11.82
CA ILE A 5 -2.56 -10.75 11.35
C ILE A 5 -1.56 -10.23 12.38
N GLY A 6 -0.87 -11.16 13.03
CA GLY A 6 0.15 -10.82 14.02
C GLY A 6 1.32 -10.05 13.40
N PRO A 7 2.11 -9.36 14.22
CA PRO A 7 3.28 -8.65 13.74
C PRO A 7 4.27 -9.60 13.09
N TYR A 8 5.13 -9.07 12.22
CA TYR A 8 6.30 -9.82 11.76
C TYR A 8 7.17 -10.18 12.94
N LEU A 9 7.71 -11.39 12.89
CA LEU A 9 8.61 -11.87 13.93
C LEU A 9 9.93 -11.13 13.81
N THR A 10 10.27 -10.38 14.83
CA THR A 10 11.60 -9.78 14.93
C THR A 10 12.60 -10.85 15.29
N TRP A 11 13.71 -10.92 14.56
CA TRP A 11 14.85 -11.76 14.91
C TRP A 11 15.53 -11.18 16.15
N TRP A 12 15.68 -12.02 17.16
CA TRP A 12 16.43 -11.71 18.36
C TRP A 12 17.65 -12.61 18.41
N GLY A 13 18.81 -12.04 18.22
CA GLY A 13 20.05 -12.76 18.16
C GLY A 13 21.10 -12.17 19.12
N PRO A 14 22.34 -12.64 19.01
CA PRO A 14 23.47 -12.25 19.85
C PRO A 14 23.64 -10.73 19.98
N TYR A 15 23.56 -9.99 18.87
CA TYR A 15 23.75 -8.54 18.86
C TYR A 15 22.62 -7.80 19.58
N GLN A 16 21.35 -8.23 19.39
CA GLN A 16 20.21 -7.64 20.12
C GLN A 16 20.27 -7.88 21.62
N ILE A 17 20.85 -9.03 22.02
CA ILE A 17 21.11 -9.33 23.45
C ILE A 17 22.20 -8.40 23.99
N ALA A 18 23.28 -8.21 23.23
CA ALA A 18 24.35 -7.30 23.59
C ALA A 18 23.90 -5.85 23.70
N ASP A 19 23.08 -5.38 22.72
CA ASP A 19 22.50 -4.05 22.74
C ASP A 19 21.61 -3.82 23.97
N LEU A 20 20.82 -4.82 24.34
CA LEU A 20 20.00 -4.75 25.57
C LEU A 20 20.85 -4.60 26.83
N VAL A 21 21.98 -5.32 26.92
CA VAL A 21 22.89 -5.28 28.07
C VAL A 21 23.54 -3.91 28.18
N PHE A 22 23.95 -3.31 27.07
CA PHE A 22 24.67 -2.03 27.07
C PHE A 22 23.75 -0.82 26.84
N GLY A 23 22.45 -1.04 26.66
CA GLY A 23 21.46 0.02 26.49
C GLY A 23 21.70 0.87 25.24
N ASN A 24 22.10 0.26 24.12
CA ASN A 24 22.29 0.90 22.82
C ASN A 24 20.98 0.86 22.02
N PRO A 25 20.16 1.93 22.01
CA PRO A 25 18.89 1.95 21.29
C PRO A 25 19.05 2.22 19.80
N GLU A 26 20.18 2.76 19.35
CA GLU A 26 20.41 3.17 17.96
C GLU A 26 21.26 2.15 17.21
N LYS A 27 20.69 1.58 16.16
CA LYS A 27 21.33 0.52 15.37
C LYS A 27 22.40 1.01 14.37
N TYR A 28 22.41 2.29 14.04
CA TYR A 28 23.32 2.87 13.07
C TYR A 28 23.88 4.17 13.63
N VAL A 29 25.12 4.10 14.07
CA VAL A 29 25.90 5.27 14.51
C VAL A 29 27.08 5.37 13.58
N ASP A 30 27.36 6.56 13.05
CA ASP A 30 28.58 6.80 12.26
C ASP A 30 29.83 6.51 13.11
N GLU A 31 30.88 5.98 12.51
CA GLU A 31 32.17 5.67 13.20
C GLU A 31 32.68 6.82 14.09
N LYS A 32 32.32 8.07 13.75
CA LYS A 32 32.73 9.27 14.50
C LYS A 32 31.98 9.46 15.81
N ASP A 33 30.77 8.89 15.92
CA ASP A 33 29.88 9.03 17.08
C ASP A 33 29.85 7.75 17.94
N GLU A 34 30.67 6.76 17.61
CA GLU A 34 30.77 5.52 18.35
C GLU A 34 31.25 5.74 19.78
N THR A 35 30.40 5.37 20.75
CA THR A 35 30.77 5.38 22.15
C THR A 35 31.44 4.05 22.55
N TRP A 36 32.11 4.04 23.72
CA TRP A 36 32.67 2.82 24.27
C TRP A 36 31.60 1.70 24.48
N ARG A 37 30.34 2.08 24.67
CA ARG A 37 29.20 1.13 24.82
C ARG A 37 28.92 0.41 23.52
N HIS A 38 28.94 1.10 22.38
CA HIS A 38 28.76 0.47 21.07
C HIS A 38 29.83 -0.57 20.80
N ARG A 39 31.08 -0.22 21.02
CA ARG A 39 32.21 -1.16 20.86
C ARG A 39 32.16 -2.34 21.84
N ALA A 40 31.66 -2.14 23.06
CA ALA A 40 31.49 -3.22 24.03
C ALA A 40 30.31 -4.13 23.64
N ALA A 41 29.20 -3.56 23.12
CA ALA A 41 28.06 -4.32 22.62
C ALA A 41 28.46 -5.16 21.40
N GLU A 42 29.21 -4.57 20.47
CA GLU A 42 29.70 -5.28 19.27
C GLU A 42 30.58 -6.48 19.67
N ARG A 43 31.58 -6.26 20.49
CA ARG A 43 32.46 -7.35 20.97
C ARG A 43 31.72 -8.46 21.73
N LEU A 44 30.72 -8.09 22.53
CA LEU A 44 29.88 -9.08 23.20
C LEU A 44 29.00 -9.81 22.19
N GLY A 45 28.43 -9.09 21.18
CA GLY A 45 27.66 -9.64 20.11
C GLY A 45 28.46 -10.66 19.30
N ASP A 46 29.67 -10.31 18.88
CA ASP A 46 30.61 -11.20 18.17
C ASP A 46 30.90 -12.45 18.97
N TRP A 47 31.27 -12.27 20.25
CA TRP A 47 31.55 -13.41 21.12
C TRP A 47 30.33 -14.33 21.30
N LEU A 48 29.14 -13.76 21.51
CA LEU A 48 27.91 -14.54 21.61
C LEU A 48 27.54 -15.23 20.29
N ALA A 49 27.85 -14.60 19.13
CA ALA A 49 27.58 -15.17 17.83
C ALA A 49 28.41 -16.43 17.54
N ASP A 50 29.62 -16.50 18.09
CA ASP A 50 30.50 -17.67 18.00
C ASP A 50 30.19 -18.78 19.02
N THR A 51 29.13 -18.60 19.80
CA THR A 51 28.71 -19.57 20.81
C THR A 51 27.41 -20.26 20.49
N TRP A 52 27.01 -21.25 21.24
CA TRP A 52 25.71 -21.94 21.16
C TRP A 52 24.50 -20.99 21.29
N VAL A 53 24.70 -19.75 21.75
CA VAL A 53 23.63 -18.74 21.88
C VAL A 53 23.05 -18.40 20.56
N ALA A 54 23.86 -18.29 19.49
CA ALA A 54 23.36 -18.04 18.13
C ALA A 54 22.41 -19.15 17.67
N ASP A 55 22.82 -20.41 17.84
CA ASP A 55 22.00 -21.58 17.48
C ASP A 55 20.70 -21.63 18.28
N PHE A 56 20.77 -21.32 19.58
CA PHE A 56 19.57 -21.24 20.42
C PHE A 56 18.62 -20.14 19.98
N CYS A 57 19.12 -18.94 19.68
CA CYS A 57 18.32 -17.85 19.15
C CYS A 57 17.64 -18.23 17.82
N GLN A 58 18.39 -18.88 16.92
CA GLN A 58 17.86 -19.39 15.67
C GLN A 58 16.79 -20.46 15.91
N TRP A 59 17.03 -21.41 16.80
CA TRP A 59 16.04 -22.43 17.15
C TRP A 59 14.74 -21.81 17.70
N VAL A 60 14.82 -20.80 18.58
CA VAL A 60 13.66 -20.08 19.11
C VAL A 60 12.92 -19.36 17.99
N TYR A 61 13.63 -18.70 17.07
CA TYR A 61 13.06 -18.01 15.94
C TYR A 61 12.30 -18.97 15.02
N ASP A 62 12.89 -20.13 14.71
CA ASP A 62 12.30 -21.14 13.82
C ASP A 62 11.03 -21.78 14.40
N LYS A 63 10.91 -21.82 15.75
CA LYS A 63 9.68 -22.29 16.42
C LYS A 63 8.57 -21.26 16.46
N ARG A 64 8.88 -19.99 16.26
CA ARG A 64 7.88 -18.91 16.24
C ARG A 64 7.25 -18.85 14.85
N LYS A 65 5.91 -18.76 14.81
CA LYS A 65 5.16 -18.57 13.56
C LYS A 65 4.33 -17.31 13.66
N ARG A 66 4.32 -16.52 12.58
CA ARG A 66 3.39 -15.40 12.46
C ARG A 66 1.96 -15.94 12.53
N GLN A 67 1.18 -15.45 13.47
CA GLN A 67 -0.20 -15.85 13.59
C GLN A 67 -1.04 -15.11 12.56
N VAL A 68 -1.77 -15.86 11.74
CA VAL A 68 -2.77 -15.34 10.82
C VAL A 68 -4.09 -16.02 11.17
N TYR A 69 -5.05 -15.22 11.57
CA TYR A 69 -6.41 -15.68 11.83
C TYR A 69 -7.38 -14.90 10.94
N VAL A 70 -8.13 -15.61 10.12
CA VAL A 70 -9.15 -15.04 9.25
C VAL A 70 -10.44 -15.82 9.47
N HIS A 71 -11.49 -15.13 9.86
CA HIS A 71 -12.84 -15.65 9.97
C HIS A 71 -13.73 -14.88 9.00
N ILE A 72 -14.41 -15.60 8.12
CA ILE A 72 -15.25 -15.06 7.06
C ILE A 72 -16.67 -15.54 7.31
N ASP A 73 -17.61 -14.62 7.41
CA ASP A 73 -19.05 -14.90 7.51
C ASP A 73 -19.67 -14.94 6.10
N ASN A 74 -20.82 -15.60 5.97
CA ASN A 74 -21.51 -15.71 4.68
C ASN A 74 -21.85 -14.34 4.06
N TYR A 75 -22.16 -13.34 4.89
CA TYR A 75 -22.45 -11.99 4.43
C TYR A 75 -21.22 -11.25 3.89
N ASP A 76 -20.03 -11.58 4.38
CA ASP A 76 -18.78 -11.00 3.86
C ASP A 76 -18.52 -11.41 2.41
N VAL A 77 -19.02 -12.62 2.03
CA VAL A 77 -18.88 -13.15 0.67
C VAL A 77 -19.96 -12.59 -0.26
N TRP A 78 -21.13 -12.28 0.26
CA TRP A 78 -22.21 -11.67 -0.53
C TRP A 78 -21.80 -10.32 -1.12
N ASN A 79 -21.13 -9.48 -0.31
CA ASN A 79 -20.65 -8.16 -0.70
C ASN A 79 -19.12 -8.10 -0.51
N MET A 80 -18.41 -9.01 -1.19
CA MET A 80 -16.98 -9.23 -0.99
C MET A 80 -16.15 -8.01 -1.38
N ASP A 81 -16.54 -7.29 -2.42
CA ASP A 81 -15.88 -6.07 -2.89
C ASP A 81 -15.91 -4.97 -1.82
N GLU A 82 -17.07 -4.69 -1.22
CA GLU A 82 -17.19 -3.73 -0.12
C GLU A 82 -16.41 -4.17 1.13
N THR A 83 -16.46 -5.47 1.46
CA THR A 83 -15.70 -6.02 2.59
C THR A 83 -14.19 -5.85 2.39
N LEU A 84 -13.68 -6.12 1.19
CA LEU A 84 -12.26 -6.00 0.87
C LEU A 84 -11.75 -4.56 0.85
N LYS A 85 -12.57 -3.58 0.52
CA LYS A 85 -12.21 -2.15 0.59
C LYS A 85 -11.69 -1.76 1.98
N HIS A 86 -12.30 -2.30 3.05
CA HIS A 86 -11.89 -2.05 4.44
C HIS A 86 -10.48 -2.57 4.78
N ILE A 87 -9.92 -3.44 3.96
CA ILE A 87 -8.56 -3.98 4.13
C ILE A 87 -7.60 -3.31 3.14
N ILE A 88 -7.94 -3.33 1.85
CA ILE A 88 -7.07 -2.87 0.76
C ILE A 88 -6.81 -1.37 0.87
N GLY A 89 -7.86 -0.55 1.04
CA GLY A 89 -7.74 0.90 1.11
C GLY A 89 -6.78 1.40 2.20
N PRO A 90 -6.93 0.97 3.47
CA PRO A 90 -5.98 1.33 4.54
C PRO A 90 -4.56 0.82 4.28
N MET A 91 -4.39 -0.36 3.68
CA MET A 91 -3.07 -0.89 3.34
C MET A 91 -2.36 -0.03 2.29
N LEU A 92 -3.06 0.37 1.22
CA LEU A 92 -2.53 1.26 0.18
C LEU A 92 -2.18 2.65 0.75
N LYS A 93 -3.04 3.22 1.60
CA LYS A 93 -2.75 4.47 2.30
C LYS A 93 -1.48 4.36 3.14
N ARG A 94 -1.33 3.24 3.87
CA ARG A 94 -0.14 3.03 4.69
C ARG A 94 1.11 2.84 3.84
N LEU A 95 1.03 2.04 2.77
CA LEU A 95 2.12 1.87 1.82
C LEU A 95 2.61 3.22 1.27
N LYS A 96 1.68 4.07 0.80
CA LYS A 96 2.02 5.40 0.29
C LYS A 96 2.76 6.28 1.31
N GLN A 97 2.43 6.14 2.61
CA GLN A 97 3.05 6.92 3.69
C GLN A 97 4.47 6.49 4.05
N ILE A 98 4.74 5.17 3.97
CA ILE A 98 6.00 4.61 4.50
C ILE A 98 6.97 4.14 3.42
N LYS A 99 6.55 4.07 2.16
CA LYS A 99 7.39 3.58 1.08
C LYS A 99 8.71 4.36 0.97
N HIS A 100 9.81 3.65 0.85
CA HIS A 100 11.15 4.20 0.60
C HIS A 100 11.48 4.23 -0.89
N GLY A 101 10.88 3.30 -1.66
CA GLY A 101 11.06 3.17 -3.09
C GLY A 101 9.78 3.39 -3.88
N SER A 102 9.84 3.15 -5.18
CA SER A 102 8.68 3.19 -6.07
C SER A 102 8.72 2.02 -7.04
N GLY A 103 7.58 1.35 -7.20
CA GLY A 103 7.41 0.35 -8.23
C GLY A 103 7.46 0.96 -9.63
N PHE A 104 7.78 0.14 -10.61
CA PHE A 104 7.79 0.56 -12.00
C PHE A 104 6.35 0.63 -12.52
N VAL A 105 5.99 1.74 -13.17
CA VAL A 105 4.67 1.96 -13.79
C VAL A 105 4.89 2.33 -15.25
N ASP A 106 4.19 1.65 -16.16
CA ASP A 106 4.32 1.85 -17.58
C ASP A 106 3.73 3.20 -18.02
N ASP A 107 4.35 3.81 -19.02
CA ASP A 107 3.92 5.12 -19.56
C ASP A 107 2.52 5.10 -20.14
N GLU A 108 2.06 3.97 -20.67
CA GLU A 108 0.70 3.81 -21.25
C GLU A 108 -0.41 3.92 -20.20
N ASP A 109 -0.08 3.65 -18.93
CA ASP A 109 -1.03 3.60 -17.84
C ASP A 109 -1.19 4.91 -17.07
N VAL A 110 -0.37 5.90 -17.39
CA VAL A 110 -0.35 7.18 -16.70
C VAL A 110 -0.70 8.35 -17.62
N PRO A 111 -1.17 9.48 -17.06
CA PRO A 111 -1.37 10.70 -17.82
C PRO A 111 -0.10 11.16 -18.56
N GLU A 112 -0.25 11.81 -19.71
CA GLU A 112 0.84 12.22 -20.59
C GLU A 112 1.94 12.99 -19.86
N HIS A 113 1.58 13.88 -18.94
CA HIS A 113 2.54 14.72 -18.20
C HIS A 113 3.41 13.96 -17.20
N LEU A 114 3.07 12.69 -16.92
CA LEU A 114 3.83 11.80 -16.04
C LEU A 114 4.68 10.77 -16.80
N ARG A 115 4.53 10.67 -18.11
CA ARG A 115 5.29 9.71 -18.92
C ARG A 115 6.79 10.00 -18.90
N SER A 116 7.59 8.98 -19.14
CA SER A 116 9.06 9.12 -19.29
C SER A 116 9.43 10.02 -20.48
N THR A 117 8.53 10.15 -21.45
CA THR A 117 8.64 10.99 -22.63
C THR A 117 8.09 12.41 -22.45
N ALA A 118 7.56 12.74 -21.26
CA ALA A 118 7.02 14.06 -20.98
C ALA A 118 8.14 15.13 -21.01
N PRO A 119 7.82 16.38 -21.37
CA PRO A 119 8.80 17.46 -21.36
C PRO A 119 9.50 17.59 -19.99
N GLY A 120 10.82 17.59 -19.96
CA GLY A 120 11.63 17.68 -18.74
C GLY A 120 11.75 16.37 -17.94
N ALA A 121 11.08 15.30 -18.34
CA ALA A 121 11.16 14.02 -17.62
C ALA A 121 12.57 13.45 -17.56
N ARG A 122 13.38 13.68 -18.57
CA ARG A 122 14.77 13.19 -18.65
C ARG A 122 15.83 14.29 -18.47
N ASP A 123 15.45 15.46 -18.00
CA ASP A 123 16.39 16.53 -17.75
C ASP A 123 17.40 16.11 -16.65
N GLY A 124 18.68 16.14 -16.97
CA GLY A 124 19.76 15.72 -16.07
C GLY A 124 20.08 14.21 -16.09
N CYS A 125 19.37 13.40 -16.87
CA CYS A 125 19.74 12.00 -17.09
C CYS A 125 20.92 11.95 -18.08
N GLU A 126 22.01 11.29 -17.66
CA GLU A 126 23.23 11.15 -18.50
C GLU A 126 23.15 9.92 -19.40
N ASN A 127 22.43 8.88 -18.97
CA ASN A 127 22.35 7.60 -19.66
C ASN A 127 20.91 7.15 -19.90
N ASP A 128 20.70 6.27 -20.86
CA ASP A 128 19.37 5.72 -21.18
C ASP A 128 18.77 4.85 -20.07
N TRP A 129 19.62 4.28 -19.21
CA TRP A 129 19.19 3.46 -18.06
C TRP A 129 18.94 4.27 -16.79
N ASP A 130 19.23 5.58 -16.78
CA ASP A 130 18.94 6.44 -15.64
C ASP A 130 17.43 6.55 -15.46
N SER A 131 17.00 6.50 -14.21
CA SER A 131 15.60 6.73 -13.87
C SER A 131 15.20 8.15 -14.20
N ASP A 132 14.10 8.30 -14.94
CA ASP A 132 13.57 9.63 -15.25
C ASP A 132 12.95 10.30 -14.01
N ASN A 133 12.82 11.63 -14.06
CA ASN A 133 12.33 12.46 -12.95
C ASN A 133 10.86 12.18 -12.56
N ASN A 134 10.10 11.48 -13.40
CA ASN A 134 8.71 11.15 -13.17
C ASN A 134 8.50 9.74 -12.57
N LEU A 135 9.55 8.91 -12.41
CA LEU A 135 9.42 7.54 -11.90
C LEU A 135 8.62 7.47 -10.59
N HIS A 136 9.03 8.25 -9.59
CA HIS A 136 8.34 8.28 -8.30
C HIS A 136 6.93 8.88 -8.41
N ARG A 137 6.75 9.89 -9.25
CA ARG A 137 5.46 10.56 -9.46
C ARG A 137 4.43 9.65 -10.13
N ARG A 138 4.87 8.79 -11.07
CA ARG A 138 4.00 7.77 -11.68
C ARG A 138 3.48 6.79 -10.65
N TYR A 139 4.34 6.31 -9.78
CA TYR A 139 3.94 5.37 -8.73
C TYR A 139 3.04 6.03 -7.68
N ASP A 140 3.30 7.28 -7.32
CA ASP A 140 2.44 8.05 -6.43
C ASP A 140 1.04 8.26 -7.02
N TRP A 141 0.97 8.59 -8.31
CA TRP A 141 -0.29 8.72 -9.03
C TRP A 141 -1.06 7.38 -9.07
N LEU A 142 -0.37 6.28 -9.36
CA LEU A 142 -0.96 4.94 -9.31
C LEU A 142 -1.58 4.67 -7.94
N LEU A 143 -0.84 4.89 -6.86
CA LEU A 143 -1.35 4.68 -5.52
C LEU A 143 -2.56 5.59 -5.20
N ASP A 144 -2.58 6.83 -5.72
CA ASP A 144 -3.73 7.72 -5.54
C ASP A 144 -4.99 7.22 -6.25
N GLU A 145 -4.88 6.73 -7.48
CA GLU A 145 -6.00 6.13 -8.20
C GLU A 145 -6.52 4.88 -7.48
N LEU A 146 -5.62 4.05 -6.96
CA LEU A 146 -6.00 2.86 -6.20
C LEU A 146 -6.61 3.22 -4.85
N ILE A 147 -6.06 4.17 -4.12
CA ILE A 147 -6.65 4.66 -2.87
C ILE A 147 -8.05 5.22 -3.13
N TRP A 148 -8.22 6.00 -4.21
CA TRP A 148 -9.52 6.54 -4.59
C TRP A 148 -10.54 5.42 -4.80
N VAL A 149 -10.25 4.40 -5.61
CA VAL A 149 -11.22 3.34 -5.92
C VAL A 149 -11.55 2.45 -4.72
N PHE A 150 -10.61 2.25 -3.78
CA PHE A 150 -10.83 1.42 -2.60
C PHE A 150 -11.27 2.19 -1.35
N THR A 151 -11.45 3.51 -1.42
CA THR A 151 -11.88 4.28 -0.23
C THR A 151 -13.03 5.24 -0.49
N THR A 152 -13.44 5.42 -1.74
CA THR A 152 -14.60 6.24 -2.08
C THR A 152 -15.89 5.43 -1.90
N ASP A 153 -16.93 6.06 -1.39
CA ASP A 153 -18.28 5.53 -1.46
C ASP A 153 -18.81 5.77 -2.89
N HIS A 154 -18.71 4.71 -3.72
CA HIS A 154 -19.06 4.81 -5.12
C HIS A 154 -20.56 4.83 -5.37
N GLU A 155 -21.39 4.30 -4.45
CA GLU A 155 -22.84 4.38 -4.54
C GLU A 155 -23.30 5.82 -4.35
N GLU A 156 -22.82 6.48 -3.29
CA GLU A 156 -23.12 7.89 -3.04
C GLU A 156 -22.60 8.79 -4.16
N ALA A 157 -21.36 8.57 -4.60
CA ALA A 157 -20.74 9.35 -5.68
C ALA A 157 -21.53 9.23 -6.99
N GLN A 158 -21.95 8.02 -7.37
CA GLN A 158 -22.74 7.80 -8.59
C GLN A 158 -24.14 8.38 -8.47
N HIS A 159 -24.73 8.43 -7.27
CA HIS A 159 -26.03 9.04 -7.05
C HIS A 159 -26.08 10.52 -7.48
N SER A 160 -24.95 11.22 -7.42
CA SER A 160 -24.86 12.63 -7.85
C SER A 160 -25.08 12.87 -9.34
N PHE A 161 -24.95 11.82 -10.19
CA PHE A 161 -25.20 11.90 -11.63
C PHE A 161 -26.69 11.76 -12.00
N TYR A 162 -27.56 11.55 -11.02
CA TYR A 162 -29.00 11.41 -11.20
C TYR A 162 -29.73 12.65 -10.67
N ASP A 163 -30.51 13.31 -11.52
CA ASP A 163 -31.35 14.44 -11.13
C ASP A 163 -32.80 13.99 -10.93
N PHE A 164 -33.25 14.03 -9.69
CA PHE A 164 -34.59 13.67 -9.27
C PHE A 164 -35.52 14.91 -9.09
N SER A 165 -35.07 16.12 -9.39
CA SER A 165 -35.80 17.35 -9.12
C SER A 165 -37.17 17.43 -9.82
N LYS A 166 -37.32 16.74 -10.99
CA LYS A 166 -38.54 16.70 -11.79
C LYS A 166 -39.38 15.45 -11.55
N VAL A 167 -38.98 14.58 -10.64
CA VAL A 167 -39.67 13.31 -10.39
C VAL A 167 -40.86 13.52 -9.47
N ASP A 168 -42.08 13.21 -9.97
CA ASP A 168 -43.30 13.23 -9.17
C ASP A 168 -43.41 11.92 -8.35
N LYS A 169 -43.13 12.03 -7.06
CA LYS A 169 -43.15 10.89 -6.10
C LYS A 169 -44.51 10.20 -5.95
N ASN A 170 -45.59 10.84 -6.39
CA ASN A 170 -46.96 10.29 -6.32
C ASN A 170 -47.33 9.42 -7.53
N LYS A 171 -46.49 9.38 -8.55
CA LYS A 171 -46.69 8.55 -9.74
C LYS A 171 -46.06 7.18 -9.61
N GLY A 172 -46.54 6.24 -10.42
CA GLY A 172 -45.95 4.89 -10.45
C GLY A 172 -44.47 4.89 -10.88
N ILE A 173 -43.72 3.87 -10.45
CA ILE A 173 -42.27 3.73 -10.62
C ILE A 173 -41.85 3.95 -12.09
N ASP A 174 -42.55 3.40 -13.06
CA ASP A 174 -42.24 3.55 -14.48
C ASP A 174 -42.27 5.03 -14.95
N THR A 175 -43.17 5.84 -14.37
CA THR A 175 -43.26 7.27 -14.67
C THR A 175 -42.13 8.04 -13.97
N GLN A 176 -41.78 7.68 -12.74
CA GLN A 176 -40.68 8.27 -12.00
C GLN A 176 -39.34 8.05 -12.71
N VAL A 177 -39.09 6.81 -13.18
CA VAL A 177 -37.87 6.48 -13.96
C VAL A 177 -37.78 7.27 -15.26
N LYS A 178 -38.91 7.48 -15.95
CA LYS A 178 -38.95 8.31 -17.19
C LYS A 178 -38.70 9.80 -16.92
N GLN A 179 -39.02 10.29 -15.73
CA GLN A 179 -38.83 11.69 -15.34
C GLN A 179 -37.43 11.96 -14.78
N MET A 180 -36.72 10.93 -14.36
CA MET A 180 -35.36 11.03 -13.86
C MET A 180 -34.42 11.41 -15.02
N GLN A 181 -33.60 12.42 -14.78
CA GLN A 181 -32.53 12.83 -15.69
C GLN A 181 -31.21 12.23 -15.23
N VAL A 182 -30.43 11.73 -16.17
CA VAL A 182 -29.11 11.10 -15.88
C VAL A 182 -28.06 11.77 -16.73
N ASP A 183 -27.03 12.29 -16.10
CA ASP A 183 -25.82 12.71 -16.79
C ASP A 183 -25.00 11.45 -17.17
N ARG A 184 -25.33 10.92 -18.35
CA ARG A 184 -24.72 9.66 -18.83
C ARG A 184 -23.26 9.81 -19.15
N GLU A 185 -22.85 10.95 -19.68
CA GLU A 185 -21.44 11.18 -20.03
C GLU A 185 -20.56 11.18 -18.80
N ALA A 186 -20.94 11.92 -17.75
CA ALA A 186 -20.22 11.97 -16.50
C ALA A 186 -20.23 10.60 -15.79
N LEU A 187 -21.35 9.88 -15.82
CA LEU A 187 -21.45 8.53 -15.26
C LEU A 187 -20.53 7.54 -15.98
N ASP A 188 -20.53 7.56 -17.32
CA ASP A 188 -19.69 6.66 -18.13
C ASP A 188 -18.19 6.95 -17.89
N GLN A 189 -17.79 8.22 -17.80
CA GLN A 189 -16.43 8.62 -17.47
C GLN A 189 -16.02 8.14 -16.06
N TYR A 190 -16.91 8.30 -15.09
CA TYR A 190 -16.67 7.82 -13.72
C TYR A 190 -16.48 6.30 -13.66
N GLN A 191 -17.36 5.56 -14.34
CA GLN A 191 -17.27 4.10 -14.41
C GLN A 191 -16.00 3.64 -15.15
N ALA A 192 -15.63 4.31 -16.24
CA ALA A 192 -14.39 4.02 -16.94
C ALA A 192 -13.15 4.23 -16.06
N ARG A 193 -13.13 5.29 -15.23
CA ARG A 193 -12.06 5.51 -14.26
C ARG A 193 -11.99 4.39 -13.21
N MET A 194 -13.15 3.97 -12.68
CA MET A 194 -13.21 2.85 -11.72
C MET A 194 -12.65 1.56 -12.33
N GLN A 195 -13.12 1.19 -13.52
CA GLN A 195 -12.66 -0.01 -14.21
C GLN A 195 -11.17 0.05 -14.52
N ASN A 196 -10.65 1.20 -14.92
CA ASN A 196 -9.22 1.38 -15.12
C ASN A 196 -8.43 1.22 -13.81
N ALA A 197 -8.91 1.76 -12.69
CA ALA A 197 -8.25 1.61 -11.40
C ALA A 197 -8.20 0.13 -10.95
N TYR A 198 -9.27 -0.65 -11.13
CA TYR A 198 -9.25 -2.09 -10.86
C TYR A 198 -8.29 -2.84 -11.78
N ARG A 199 -8.22 -2.48 -13.06
CA ARG A 199 -7.23 -3.02 -14.00
C ARG A 199 -5.80 -2.75 -13.54
N LEU A 200 -5.53 -1.51 -13.12
CA LEU A 200 -4.23 -1.09 -12.59
C LEU A 200 -3.87 -1.86 -11.32
N PHE A 201 -4.83 -2.05 -10.40
CA PHE A 201 -4.62 -2.86 -9.20
C PHE A 201 -4.16 -4.28 -9.55
N GLY A 202 -4.83 -4.93 -10.50
CA GLY A 202 -4.44 -6.27 -10.94
C GLY A 202 -3.07 -6.30 -11.63
N LYS A 203 -2.79 -5.32 -12.52
CA LYS A 203 -1.53 -5.24 -13.26
C LYS A 203 -0.33 -5.02 -12.33
N TYR A 204 -0.47 -4.14 -11.35
CA TYR A 204 0.63 -3.74 -10.47
C TYR A 204 0.59 -4.41 -9.09
N TYR A 205 -0.25 -5.41 -8.87
CA TYR A 205 -0.40 -6.08 -7.58
C TYR A 205 0.92 -6.53 -6.94
N GLN A 206 1.86 -7.01 -7.75
CA GLN A 206 3.14 -7.51 -7.27
C GLN A 206 4.14 -6.40 -6.92
N THR A 207 3.84 -5.13 -7.22
CA THR A 207 4.70 -3.99 -6.88
C THR A 207 4.34 -3.31 -5.56
N PHE A 208 3.28 -3.77 -4.86
CA PHE A 208 2.84 -3.18 -3.59
C PHE A 208 3.65 -3.69 -2.40
N TRP A 209 4.92 -3.34 -2.39
CA TRP A 209 5.86 -3.64 -1.30
C TRP A 209 6.79 -2.44 -1.06
N ASP A 210 7.43 -2.39 0.11
CA ASP A 210 8.39 -1.37 0.52
C ASP A 210 9.73 -2.02 0.85
#